data_1f165b3ea5666aec63be55e0c3973bc4
#
_entry.id   1f165b3ea5666aec63be55e0c3973bc4
#
_cell.length_a   1.000
_cell.length_b   1.000
_cell.length_c   1.000
_cell.angle_alpha   90.00
_cell.angle_beta   90.00
_cell.angle_gamma   90.00
#
_symmetry.space_group_name_H-M   'P 1'
#
loop_
_entity.id
_entity.type
_entity.pdbx_description
1 polymer ?
#
loop_
_entity_poly.entity_id
_entity_poly.type
_entity_poly.pdbx_seq_one_letter_code
_entity_poly.pdbx_strand_id
1 'polypeptide(L)'
;MANRDFKDVQALQREVKCITGSFLFSDDGTSTLSNALGVTSTNTMASGLVTLTLDDKYSSFLGCQVTYGDAAHAAAKVPAVCLSSETVNTTKTVILQFTNTDDGGLCANADVDADTVYFMIWVKNSGVK
;
A
#
# COMPACT_ATOMS: atom_id res chain seq x y z
N MET A 1 -32.31 10.57 12.20
CA MET A 1 -31.32 9.85 13.00
C MET A 1 -30.05 9.65 12.21
N ALA A 2 -28.97 10.23 12.69
CA ALA A 2 -27.68 10.15 12.00
C ALA A 2 -27.22 8.71 11.78
N ASN A 3 -27.43 7.84 12.77
CA ASN A 3 -27.03 6.43 12.67
C ASN A 3 -27.76 5.67 11.56
N ARG A 4 -28.95 6.07 11.24
CA ARG A 4 -29.70 5.43 10.17
C ARG A 4 -29.11 5.79 8.81
N ASP A 5 -28.77 7.05 8.65
CA ASP A 5 -28.19 7.52 7.40
C ASP A 5 -26.84 6.87 7.14
N PHE A 6 -26.01 6.76 8.18
CA PHE A 6 -24.76 6.04 8.07
C PHE A 6 -24.96 4.56 7.73
N LYS A 7 -25.95 3.94 8.31
CA LYS A 7 -26.25 2.54 8.00
C LYS A 7 -26.58 2.35 6.53
N ASP A 8 -27.38 3.23 5.99
CA ASP A 8 -27.78 3.15 4.60
C ASP A 8 -26.59 3.35 3.66
N VAL A 9 -25.76 4.33 3.96
CA VAL A 9 -24.53 4.57 3.20
C VAL A 9 -23.59 3.38 3.31
N GLN A 10 -23.42 2.80 4.47
CA GLN A 10 -22.60 1.61 4.66
C GLN A 10 -23.15 0.41 3.90
N ALA A 11 -24.46 0.25 3.85
CA ALA A 11 -25.07 -0.82 3.09
C ALA A 11 -24.83 -0.69 1.59
N LEU A 12 -24.86 0.52 1.07
CA LEU A 12 -24.55 0.78 -0.34
C LEU A 12 -23.08 0.58 -0.67
N GLN A 13 -22.20 0.82 0.30
CA GLN A 13 -20.75 0.74 0.11
C GLN A 13 -20.12 -0.53 0.69
N ARG A 14 -20.91 -1.45 1.19
CA ARG A 14 -20.37 -2.67 1.83
C ARG A 14 -19.52 -3.52 0.89
N GLU A 15 -19.66 -3.33 -0.39
CA GLU A 15 -18.84 -4.00 -1.38
C GLU A 15 -17.44 -3.38 -1.52
N VAL A 16 -17.30 -2.14 -1.09
CA VAL A 16 -16.04 -1.42 -1.15
C VAL A 16 -15.38 -1.48 0.22
N LYS A 17 -14.13 -1.89 0.24
CA LYS A 17 -13.34 -1.98 1.46
C LYS A 17 -12.09 -1.12 1.31
N CYS A 18 -11.77 -0.37 2.36
CA CYS A 18 -10.51 0.35 2.47
C CYS A 18 -9.57 -0.44 3.36
N ILE A 19 -8.42 -0.77 2.82
CA ILE A 19 -7.34 -1.47 3.53
C ILE A 19 -6.28 -0.43 3.85
N THR A 20 -5.91 -0.29 5.11
CA THR A 20 -4.98 0.73 5.56
C THR A 20 -3.86 0.13 6.38
N GLY A 21 -2.75 0.83 6.42
CA GLY A 21 -1.63 0.45 7.25
C GLY A 21 -0.40 1.27 6.95
N SER A 22 0.69 0.86 7.56
CA SER A 22 2.00 1.43 7.29
C SER A 22 3.07 0.35 7.38
N PHE A 23 4.21 0.61 6.79
CA PHE A 23 5.39 -0.22 7.00
C PHE A 23 6.63 0.65 7.11
N LEU A 24 7.56 0.19 7.94
CA LEU A 24 8.83 0.85 8.19
C LEU A 24 9.93 0.08 7.48
N PHE A 25 10.79 0.78 6.77
CA PHE A 25 11.97 0.20 6.14
C PHE A 25 13.17 0.17 7.06
N SER A 26 13.98 -0.87 6.91
CA SER A 26 15.34 -0.95 7.45
C SER A 26 16.36 -0.73 6.32
N ASP A 27 17.64 -0.61 6.68
CA ASP A 27 18.74 -0.36 5.75
C ASP A 27 18.95 -1.47 4.71
N ASP A 28 18.50 -2.68 5.01
CA ASP A 28 18.55 -3.82 4.09
C ASP A 28 17.29 -3.92 3.20
N GLY A 29 16.37 -2.96 3.32
CA GLY A 29 15.10 -2.96 2.59
C GLY A 29 14.01 -3.81 3.23
N THR A 30 14.26 -4.45 4.37
CA THR A 30 13.23 -5.18 5.11
C THR A 30 12.12 -4.22 5.52
N SER A 31 10.88 -4.61 5.28
CA SER A 31 9.73 -3.82 5.68
C SER A 31 8.96 -4.50 6.80
N THR A 32 8.60 -3.71 7.82
CA THR A 32 7.86 -4.18 8.99
C THR A 32 6.50 -3.50 9.03
N LEU A 33 5.43 -4.30 8.93
CA LEU A 33 4.05 -3.79 9.00
C LEU A 33 3.74 -3.22 10.37
N SER A 34 2.99 -2.13 10.38
CA SER A 34 2.45 -1.50 11.57
C SER A 34 1.03 -1.02 11.31
N ASN A 35 0.16 -1.21 12.28
CA ASN A 35 -1.25 -0.78 12.21
C ASN A 35 -1.98 -1.22 10.92
N ALA A 36 -1.58 -2.36 10.37
CA ALA A 36 -2.13 -2.85 9.12
C ALA A 36 -3.44 -3.60 9.35
N LEU A 37 -4.47 -3.18 8.64
CA LEU A 37 -5.76 -3.86 8.62
C LEU A 37 -6.02 -4.37 7.21
N GLY A 38 -6.11 -5.68 7.05
CA GLY A 38 -6.38 -6.31 5.77
C GLY A 38 -5.14 -6.70 4.97
N VAL A 39 -3.95 -6.53 5.54
CA VAL A 39 -2.68 -6.96 4.94
C VAL A 39 -2.02 -7.98 5.86
N THR A 40 -1.65 -9.11 5.29
CA THR A 40 -1.00 -10.20 6.04
C THR A 40 0.50 -9.98 6.17
N SER A 41 1.14 -9.53 5.09
CA SER A 41 2.59 -9.40 5.06
C SER A 41 3.08 -8.42 4.00
N THR A 42 4.31 -7.96 4.20
CA THR A 42 5.13 -7.30 3.18
C THR A 42 6.36 -8.15 2.94
N ASN A 43 7.08 -7.86 1.86
CA ASN A 43 8.38 -8.48 1.61
C ASN A 43 9.49 -7.44 1.75
N THR A 44 10.74 -7.91 1.74
CA THR A 44 11.91 -7.06 1.59
C THR A 44 11.88 -6.40 0.22
N MET A 45 12.17 -5.09 0.17
CA MET A 45 12.23 -4.38 -1.09
C MET A 45 13.32 -4.98 -1.98
N ALA A 46 12.95 -5.27 -3.21
CA ALA A 46 13.86 -5.80 -4.22
C ALA A 46 13.73 -4.98 -5.49
N SER A 47 14.82 -4.37 -5.93
CA SER A 47 14.84 -3.52 -7.14
C SER A 47 13.73 -2.46 -7.12
N GLY A 48 13.55 -1.81 -5.99
CA GLY A 48 12.55 -0.76 -5.81
C GLY A 48 11.09 -1.26 -5.70
N LEU A 49 10.87 -2.55 -5.62
CA LEU A 49 9.52 -3.13 -5.57
C LEU A 49 9.22 -3.70 -4.18
N VAL A 50 8.05 -3.37 -3.64
CA VAL A 50 7.52 -3.93 -2.40
C VAL A 50 6.18 -4.57 -2.68
N THR A 51 6.02 -5.82 -2.27
CA THR A 51 4.77 -6.57 -2.42
C THR A 51 4.00 -6.59 -1.11
N LEU A 52 2.79 -6.07 -1.14
CA LEU A 52 1.83 -6.20 -0.05
C LEU A 52 0.94 -7.42 -0.34
N THR A 53 0.85 -8.34 0.61
CA THR A 53 -0.06 -9.48 0.51
C THR A 53 -1.29 -9.22 1.36
N LEU A 54 -2.45 -9.20 0.73
CA LEU A 54 -3.71 -8.94 1.40
C LEU A 54 -4.22 -10.19 2.14
N ASP A 55 -5.08 -9.99 3.13
CA ASP A 55 -5.68 -11.08 3.90
C ASP A 55 -6.58 -11.95 3.03
N ASP A 56 -7.27 -11.33 2.09
CA ASP A 56 -8.34 -11.98 1.33
C ASP A 56 -8.26 -11.62 -0.14
N LYS A 57 -8.99 -12.35 -0.96
CA LYS A 57 -9.15 -12.05 -2.38
C LYS A 57 -10.31 -11.09 -2.58
N TYR A 58 -10.14 -10.19 -3.55
CA TYR A 58 -11.16 -9.20 -3.89
C TYR A 58 -11.45 -9.26 -5.37
N SER A 59 -12.66 -8.88 -5.75
CA SER A 59 -13.07 -8.97 -7.16
C SER A 59 -12.40 -7.91 -8.03
N SER A 60 -12.08 -6.75 -7.46
CA SER A 60 -11.49 -5.65 -8.21
C SER A 60 -10.62 -4.77 -7.32
N PHE A 61 -9.58 -4.23 -7.91
CA PHE A 61 -8.77 -3.16 -7.35
C PHE A 61 -9.35 -1.81 -7.81
N LEU A 62 -9.57 -0.89 -6.88
CA LEU A 62 -10.16 0.41 -7.20
C LEU A 62 -9.15 1.53 -7.16
N GLY A 63 -8.06 1.36 -6.45
CA GLY A 63 -7.02 2.37 -6.36
C GLY A 63 -6.25 2.26 -5.06
N CYS A 64 -5.16 3.02 -5.00
CA CYS A 64 -4.33 3.06 -3.81
C CYS A 64 -3.76 4.47 -3.66
N GLN A 65 -3.63 4.88 -2.42
CA GLN A 65 -2.95 6.11 -2.05
C GLN A 65 -1.79 5.77 -1.13
N VAL A 66 -0.66 6.39 -1.38
CA VAL A 66 0.55 6.17 -0.60
C VAL A 66 1.11 7.51 -0.16
N THR A 67 1.42 7.61 1.14
CA THR A 67 2.13 8.74 1.70
C THR A 67 3.50 8.27 2.15
N TYR A 68 4.54 8.90 1.64
CA TYR A 68 5.92 8.55 1.98
C TYR A 68 6.43 9.49 3.08
N GLY A 69 6.89 8.92 4.19
CA GLY A 69 7.49 9.65 5.30
C GLY A 69 9.00 9.46 5.33
N ASP A 70 9.73 10.47 4.91
CA ASP A 70 11.19 10.47 4.89
C ASP A 70 11.73 10.88 6.26
N ALA A 71 12.39 9.97 6.94
CA ALA A 71 12.94 10.20 8.28
C ALA A 71 14.13 11.16 8.27
N ALA A 72 14.92 11.16 7.21
CA ALA A 72 16.14 11.94 7.11
C ALA A 72 15.94 13.31 6.47
N HIS A 73 14.78 13.58 5.87
CA HIS A 73 14.50 14.80 5.10
C HIS A 73 15.56 15.12 4.05
N ALA A 74 16.13 14.06 3.46
CA ALA A 74 17.15 14.20 2.42
C ALA A 74 16.46 14.57 1.12
N ALA A 75 16.31 15.86 0.87
CA ALA A 75 15.55 16.40 -0.26
C ALA A 75 15.97 15.87 -1.64
N ALA A 76 17.17 15.33 -1.76
CA ALA A 76 17.69 14.86 -3.05
C ALA A 76 17.20 13.44 -3.41
N LYS A 77 16.67 12.67 -2.46
CA LYS A 77 16.35 11.25 -2.68
C LYS A 77 15.00 10.82 -2.10
N VAL A 78 14.03 11.72 -2.08
CA VAL A 78 12.68 11.34 -1.68
C VAL A 78 12.06 10.48 -2.78
N PRO A 79 11.70 9.22 -2.48
CA PRO A 79 11.12 8.36 -3.51
C PRO A 79 9.74 8.82 -3.96
N ALA A 80 9.51 8.67 -5.25
CA ALA A 80 8.17 8.66 -5.78
C ALA A 80 7.64 7.24 -5.73
N VAL A 81 6.39 7.08 -5.32
CA VAL A 81 5.75 5.77 -5.18
C VAL A 81 4.62 5.66 -6.19
N CYS A 82 4.60 4.56 -6.93
CA CYS A 82 3.50 4.26 -7.84
C CYS A 82 3.10 2.79 -7.73
N LEU A 83 1.93 2.48 -8.26
CA LEU A 83 1.49 1.09 -8.40
C LEU A 83 2.23 0.44 -9.56
N SER A 84 2.95 -0.64 -9.29
CA SER A 84 3.58 -1.45 -10.34
C SER A 84 2.60 -2.45 -10.94
N SER A 85 1.92 -3.20 -10.09
CA SER A 85 0.90 -4.17 -10.51
C SER A 85 0.02 -4.59 -9.33
N GLU A 86 -1.08 -5.23 -9.63
CA GLU A 86 -1.97 -5.80 -8.63
C GLU A 86 -2.56 -7.13 -9.14
N THR A 87 -2.82 -8.04 -8.23
CA THR A 87 -3.48 -9.32 -8.50
C THR A 87 -4.39 -9.67 -7.34
N VAL A 88 -5.26 -8.74 -6.95
CA VAL A 88 -6.13 -8.87 -5.78
C VAL A 88 -7.12 -10.02 -5.91
N ASN A 89 -7.46 -10.40 -7.13
CA ASN A 89 -8.44 -11.44 -7.42
C ASN A 89 -7.84 -12.87 -7.48
N THR A 90 -6.54 -13.00 -7.53
CA THR A 90 -5.86 -14.31 -7.64
C THR A 90 -4.86 -14.54 -6.52
N THR A 91 -3.75 -13.85 -6.52
CA THR A 91 -2.66 -14.03 -5.54
C THR A 91 -2.74 -13.08 -4.36
N LYS A 92 -3.70 -12.19 -4.33
CA LYS A 92 -3.94 -11.22 -3.23
C LYS A 92 -2.80 -10.23 -3.06
N THR A 93 -2.14 -9.82 -4.13
CA THR A 93 -0.97 -8.95 -4.03
C THR A 93 -1.20 -7.59 -4.65
N VAL A 94 -0.55 -6.60 -4.05
CA VAL A 94 -0.42 -5.23 -4.57
C VAL A 94 1.07 -4.89 -4.52
N ILE A 95 1.65 -4.53 -5.66
CA ILE A 95 3.07 -4.24 -5.76
C ILE A 95 3.28 -2.75 -5.98
N LEU A 96 3.99 -2.14 -5.03
CA LEU A 96 4.37 -0.74 -5.07
C LEU A 96 5.78 -0.60 -5.61
N GLN A 97 5.99 0.40 -6.46
CA GLN A 97 7.30 0.72 -7.02
C GLN A 97 7.80 2.04 -6.47
N PHE A 98 9.04 2.03 -6.02
CA PHE A 98 9.73 3.20 -5.48
C PHE A 98 10.82 3.64 -6.46
N THR A 99 10.78 4.88 -6.88
CA THR A 99 11.75 5.47 -7.81
C THR A 99 12.37 6.72 -7.19
N ASN A 100 13.65 6.91 -7.42
CA ASN A 100 14.33 8.13 -6.99
C ASN A 100 13.87 9.32 -7.84
N THR A 101 13.65 10.45 -7.21
CA THR A 101 13.22 11.66 -7.91
C THR A 101 14.38 12.41 -8.54
N ASP A 102 15.60 12.13 -8.15
CA ASP A 102 16.80 12.80 -8.67
C ASP A 102 17.24 12.26 -10.05
N ASP A 103 17.15 10.95 -10.26
CA ASP A 103 17.60 10.32 -11.50
C ASP A 103 16.54 9.46 -12.21
N GLY A 104 15.38 9.29 -11.57
CA GLY A 104 14.30 8.44 -12.10
C GLY A 104 14.57 6.95 -12.03
N GLY A 105 15.66 6.52 -11.41
CA GLY A 105 16.00 5.12 -11.25
C GLY A 105 15.23 4.47 -10.09
N LEU A 106 15.27 3.14 -10.04
CA LEU A 106 14.67 2.41 -8.93
C LEU A 106 15.46 2.65 -7.64
N CYS A 107 14.74 2.79 -6.52
CA CYS A 107 15.37 3.00 -5.23
C CYS A 107 16.21 1.80 -4.80
N ALA A 108 17.39 2.07 -4.26
CA ALA A 108 18.17 1.08 -3.54
C ALA A 108 17.65 0.96 -2.10
N ASN A 109 17.89 -0.19 -1.47
CA ASN A 109 17.43 -0.42 -0.10
C ASN A 109 17.96 0.61 0.89
N ALA A 110 19.20 1.05 0.73
CA ALA A 110 19.80 2.06 1.60
C ALA A 110 19.15 3.45 1.47
N ASP A 111 18.46 3.71 0.36
CA ASP A 111 17.82 5.02 0.15
C ASP A 111 16.54 5.18 0.97
N VAL A 112 16.00 4.11 1.52
CA VAL A 112 14.73 4.10 2.25
C VAL A 112 14.88 3.77 3.74
N ASP A 113 16.10 3.69 4.24
CA ASP A 113 16.38 3.33 5.64
C ASP A 113 15.63 4.24 6.62
N ALA A 114 14.96 3.62 7.58
CA ALA A 114 14.15 4.26 8.61
C ALA A 114 12.92 5.04 8.09
N ASP A 115 12.62 4.98 6.82
CA ASP A 115 11.47 5.65 6.25
C ASP A 115 10.19 4.85 6.46
N THR A 116 9.08 5.56 6.63
CA THR A 116 7.76 4.96 6.85
C THR A 116 6.86 5.23 5.66
N VAL A 117 6.18 4.19 5.20
CA VAL A 117 5.22 4.30 4.09
C VAL A 117 3.83 4.03 4.65
N TYR A 118 2.93 4.98 4.46
CA TYR A 118 1.52 4.85 4.81
C TYR A 118 0.72 4.56 3.56
N PHE A 119 -0.19 3.59 3.62
CA PHE A 119 -0.96 3.22 2.46
C PHE A 119 -2.46 3.10 2.76
N MET A 120 -3.25 3.38 1.74
CA MET A 120 -4.69 3.13 1.69
C MET A 120 -4.99 2.45 0.36
N ILE A 121 -5.57 1.26 0.44
CA ILE A 121 -5.92 0.47 -0.74
C ILE A 121 -7.43 0.29 -0.77
N TRP A 122 -8.02 0.66 -1.89
CA TRP A 122 -9.47 0.51 -2.10
C TRP A 122 -9.72 -0.68 -3.00
N VAL A 123 -10.54 -1.60 -2.52
CA VAL A 123 -10.89 -2.83 -3.23
C VAL A 123 -12.38 -3.04 -3.23
N LYS A 124 -12.86 -3.77 -4.20
CA LYS A 124 -14.26 -4.19 -4.28
C LYS A 124 -14.34 -5.67 -3.92
N ASN A 125 -15.21 -5.98 -2.96
CA ASN A 125 -15.36 -7.35 -2.45
C ASN A 125 -16.57 -8.04 -3.04
N SER A 126 -17.09 -7.57 -4.12
CA SER A 126 -18.34 -8.13 -4.62
C SER A 126 -18.10 -9.17 -5.70
N GLY A 127 -18.59 -10.38 -5.46
CA GLY A 127 -18.89 -11.32 -6.52
C GLY A 127 -20.27 -11.07 -7.14
N VAL A 128 -21.02 -10.12 -6.63
CA VAL A 128 -22.33 -9.79 -7.15
C VAL A 128 -22.19 -8.98 -8.43
N LYS A 129 -22.76 -9.45 -9.45
CA LYS A 129 -22.79 -8.78 -10.76
C LYS A 129 -24.06 -7.95 -10.90
#